data_dc1f6a50b591afc574a08a0bc4854898
#
_entry.id   dc1f6a50b591afc574a08a0bc4854898
#
_cell.length_a   1.000
_cell.length_b   1.000
_cell.length_c   1.000
_cell.angle_alpha   90.00
_cell.angle_beta   90.00
_cell.angle_gamma   90.00
#
_symmetry.space_group_name_H-M   'P 1'
#
loop_
_entity.id
_entity.type
_entity.pdbx_description
1 polymer ?
#
loop_
_entity_poly.entity_id
_entity_poly.type
_entity_poly.pdbx_seq_one_letter_code
_entity_poly.pdbx_strand_id
1 'polypeptide(L)'
;YLYTLPSRDAVRHMFRVASGLDSMVLGEPQILGQMKQAARVAENAGTLGTLLHKLFQKTFAVAKEVRSTTAIGANIVSMAAATVHLAERIFENISEQKVLFIGAGEMVELCAAHFAAQQPKRITVANRTLERGEALAARFSGDAMRLDEIGERLAEYDVIVSCTASPLPIIGLGMAERALRARRHRPMVMVDLAVPRDIEPEIAKLDDVFLYTLDDLGA
;
A
#
# COMPACT_ATOMS: atom_id res chain seq x y z
N TYR A 1 5.63 4.07 23.17
CA TYR A 1 6.94 3.72 23.71
C TYR A 1 7.96 4.70 23.17
N LEU A 2 8.77 5.34 24.06
CA LEU A 2 9.88 6.21 23.69
C LEU A 2 11.19 5.51 24.04
N TYR A 3 12.18 5.61 23.17
CA TYR A 3 13.54 5.15 23.43
C TYR A 3 14.54 6.23 22.99
N THR A 4 15.74 6.21 23.57
CA THR A 4 16.80 7.17 23.27
C THR A 4 18.00 6.41 22.73
N LEU A 5 18.53 6.85 21.59
CA LEU A 5 19.74 6.32 21.00
C LEU A 5 20.83 7.40 21.05
N PRO A 6 21.97 7.16 21.72
CA PRO A 6 23.04 8.14 21.81
C PRO A 6 23.95 8.12 20.57
N SER A 7 24.43 9.30 20.20
CA SER A 7 25.55 9.51 19.26
C SER A 7 25.57 8.60 18.03
N ARG A 8 26.45 7.61 18.00
CA ARG A 8 26.66 6.69 16.87
C ARG A 8 25.42 5.82 16.57
N ASP A 9 24.72 5.41 17.60
CA ASP A 9 23.54 4.56 17.44
C ASP A 9 22.38 5.34 16.84
N ALA A 10 22.22 6.63 17.16
CA ALA A 10 21.24 7.49 16.51
C ALA A 10 21.52 7.63 15.00
N VAL A 11 22.78 7.82 14.60
CA VAL A 11 23.18 7.90 13.19
C VAL A 11 22.90 6.59 12.46
N ARG A 12 23.29 5.46 13.08
CA ARG A 12 23.05 4.13 12.52
C ARG A 12 21.54 3.87 12.34
N HIS A 13 20.75 4.20 13.34
CA HIS A 13 19.29 4.05 13.29
C HIS A 13 18.66 4.91 12.20
N MET A 14 19.07 6.18 12.07
CA MET A 14 18.61 7.03 10.96
C MET A 14 18.90 6.43 9.59
N PHE A 15 20.09 5.88 9.37
CA PHE A 15 20.43 5.23 8.10
C PHE A 15 19.59 3.99 7.84
N ARG A 16 19.35 3.16 8.86
CA ARG A 16 18.51 1.96 8.77
C ARG A 16 17.07 2.32 8.44
N VAL A 17 16.47 3.26 9.18
CA VAL A 17 15.11 3.74 8.96
C VAL A 17 14.96 4.33 7.56
N ALA A 18 15.86 5.22 7.15
CA ALA A 18 15.80 5.84 5.82
C ALA A 18 15.98 4.85 4.67
N SER A 19 16.71 3.75 4.91
CA SER A 19 16.89 2.66 3.96
C SER A 19 15.72 1.67 3.96
N GLY A 20 14.74 1.82 4.88
CA GLY A 20 13.61 0.91 5.02
C GLY A 20 13.98 -0.45 5.63
N LEU A 21 15.07 -0.50 6.43
CA LEU A 21 15.54 -1.75 7.08
C LEU A 21 14.85 -2.04 8.41
N ASP A 22 14.20 -1.04 9.00
CA ASP A 22 13.49 -1.15 10.27
C ASP A 22 11.96 -1.01 10.08
N SER A 23 11.46 -1.10 8.85
CA SER A 23 10.04 -1.13 8.54
C SER A 23 9.53 -2.57 8.43
N MET A 24 8.23 -2.78 8.61
CA MET A 24 7.60 -4.09 8.39
C MET A 24 7.73 -4.54 6.94
N VAL A 25 7.71 -3.59 6.00
CA VAL A 25 8.01 -3.83 4.59
C VAL A 25 9.43 -3.38 4.33
N LEU A 26 10.34 -4.32 4.16
CA LEU A 26 11.73 -4.01 3.86
C LEU A 26 11.85 -3.20 2.57
N GLY A 27 12.47 -2.03 2.68
CA GLY A 27 12.74 -1.15 1.54
C GLY A 27 11.59 -0.21 1.16
N GLU A 28 10.57 -0.03 2.02
CA GLU A 28 9.44 0.87 1.75
C GLU A 28 9.92 2.30 1.41
N PRO A 29 9.57 2.84 0.23
CA PRO A 29 10.05 4.15 -0.22
C PRO A 29 9.41 5.31 0.54
N GLN A 30 8.20 5.11 1.11
CA GLN A 30 7.46 6.15 1.82
C GLN A 30 8.24 6.74 2.99
N ILE A 31 8.96 5.90 3.74
CA ILE A 31 9.74 6.34 4.91
C ILE A 31 10.80 7.37 4.51
N LEU A 32 11.53 7.12 3.44
CA LEU A 32 12.51 8.07 2.93
C LEU A 32 11.85 9.38 2.48
N GLY A 33 10.68 9.30 1.84
CA GLY A 33 9.86 10.44 1.45
C GLY A 33 9.41 11.27 2.66
N GLN A 34 8.88 10.63 3.69
CA GLN A 34 8.45 11.24 4.94
C GLN A 34 9.61 11.92 5.68
N MET A 35 10.76 11.27 5.76
CA MET A 35 11.97 11.86 6.36
C MET A 35 12.44 13.10 5.61
N LYS A 36 12.42 13.10 4.26
CA LYS A 36 12.75 14.28 3.45
C LYS A 36 11.77 15.43 3.70
N GLN A 37 10.48 15.12 3.79
CA GLN A 37 9.46 16.12 4.10
C GLN A 37 9.63 16.70 5.50
N ALA A 38 9.87 15.87 6.51
CA ALA A 38 10.12 16.31 7.88
C ALA A 38 11.37 17.20 7.96
N ALA A 39 12.45 16.84 7.29
CA ALA A 39 13.67 17.66 7.23
C ALA A 39 13.40 19.02 6.58
N ARG A 40 12.62 19.06 5.48
CA ARG A 40 12.24 20.32 4.80
C ARG A 40 11.37 21.21 5.70
N VAL A 41 10.43 20.61 6.43
CA VAL A 41 9.59 21.37 7.38
C VAL A 41 10.45 21.97 8.49
N ALA A 42 11.38 21.20 9.06
CA ALA A 42 12.30 21.68 10.08
C ALA A 42 13.26 22.77 9.57
N GLU A 43 13.73 22.66 8.32
CA GLU A 43 14.56 23.67 7.66
C GLU A 43 13.79 24.98 7.46
N ASN A 44 12.58 24.92 6.94
CA ASN A 44 11.70 26.09 6.76
C ASN A 44 11.34 26.78 8.09
N ALA A 45 11.24 26.02 9.16
CA ALA A 45 11.00 26.54 10.50
C ALA A 45 12.28 27.09 11.19
N GLY A 46 13.45 26.99 10.55
CA GLY A 46 14.72 27.44 11.10
C GLY A 46 15.22 26.59 12.27
N THR A 47 14.69 25.39 12.47
CA THR A 47 15.05 24.48 13.58
C THR A 47 16.12 23.45 13.20
N LEU A 48 16.48 23.36 11.93
CA LEU A 48 17.49 22.43 11.43
C LEU A 48 18.87 23.08 11.46
N GLY A 49 19.64 22.82 12.51
CA GLY A 49 21.03 23.32 12.61
C GLY A 49 21.99 22.58 11.65
N THR A 50 23.17 23.14 11.45
CA THR A 50 24.18 22.66 10.48
C THR A 50 24.52 21.17 10.63
N LEU A 51 24.62 20.66 11.87
CA LEU A 51 24.94 19.26 12.12
C LEU A 51 23.84 18.33 11.66
N LEU A 52 22.60 18.64 12.03
CA LEU A 52 21.43 17.84 11.61
C LEU A 52 21.20 17.92 10.10
N HIS A 53 21.41 19.09 9.49
CA HIS A 53 21.34 19.24 8.03
C HIS A 53 22.34 18.28 7.33
N LYS A 54 23.61 18.27 7.75
CA LYS A 54 24.62 17.34 7.21
C LYS A 54 24.24 15.88 7.43
N LEU A 55 23.69 15.55 8.62
CA LEU A 55 23.25 14.20 8.93
C LEU A 55 22.11 13.75 7.99
N PHE A 56 21.09 14.57 7.78
CA PHE A 56 19.98 14.27 6.85
C PHE A 56 20.48 14.10 5.41
N GLN A 57 21.35 14.99 4.92
CA GLN A 57 21.93 14.88 3.58
C GLN A 57 22.69 13.56 3.41
N LYS A 58 23.52 13.19 4.40
CA LYS A 58 24.24 11.92 4.35
C LYS A 58 23.31 10.71 4.43
N THR A 59 22.27 10.80 5.28
CA THR A 59 21.24 9.77 5.41
C THR A 59 20.53 9.51 4.08
N PHE A 60 20.14 10.57 3.38
CA PHE A 60 19.46 10.45 2.07
C PHE A 60 20.38 9.88 0.99
N ALA A 61 21.66 10.24 1.01
CA ALA A 61 22.65 9.67 0.09
C ALA A 61 22.87 8.17 0.35
N VAL A 62 23.03 7.75 1.61
CA VAL A 62 23.18 6.34 1.99
C VAL A 62 21.92 5.53 1.63
N ALA A 63 20.73 6.05 1.94
CA ALA A 63 19.49 5.36 1.59
C ALA A 63 19.32 5.17 0.08
N LYS A 64 19.73 6.17 -0.73
CA LYS A 64 19.73 6.05 -2.19
C LYS A 64 20.75 5.00 -2.66
N GLU A 65 21.95 5.00 -2.09
CA GLU A 65 22.99 4.02 -2.41
C GLU A 65 22.53 2.59 -2.10
N VAL A 66 22.01 2.33 -0.89
CA VAL A 66 21.47 1.02 -0.49
C VAL A 66 20.40 0.55 -1.48
N ARG A 67 19.46 1.43 -1.87
CA ARG A 67 18.38 1.07 -2.81
C ARG A 67 18.88 0.79 -4.23
N SER A 68 19.96 1.43 -4.67
CA SER A 68 20.51 1.24 -6.02
C SER A 68 21.50 0.07 -6.12
N THR A 69 22.14 -0.31 -5.00
CA THR A 69 23.19 -1.34 -4.98
C THR A 69 22.76 -2.68 -4.37
N THR A 70 21.55 -2.75 -3.81
CA THR A 70 21.00 -3.97 -3.20
C THR A 70 19.63 -4.29 -3.73
N ALA A 71 19.15 -5.53 -3.51
CA ALA A 71 17.83 -5.99 -3.90
C ALA A 71 16.68 -5.40 -3.04
N ILE A 72 16.98 -4.52 -2.06
CA ILE A 72 15.97 -4.03 -1.13
C ILE A 72 14.85 -3.23 -1.82
N GLY A 73 15.16 -2.54 -2.93
CA GLY A 73 14.18 -1.85 -3.75
C GLY A 73 13.35 -2.77 -4.66
N ALA A 74 13.84 -3.99 -4.93
CA ALA A 74 13.15 -4.96 -5.77
C ALA A 74 11.99 -5.64 -5.03
N ASN A 75 12.06 -5.74 -3.70
CA ASN A 75 11.02 -6.42 -2.90
C ASN A 75 9.65 -5.76 -3.04
N ILE A 76 9.56 -4.45 -3.14
CA ILE A 76 8.28 -3.73 -3.28
C ILE A 76 7.66 -3.96 -4.65
N VAL A 77 8.47 -3.94 -5.70
CA VAL A 77 8.00 -4.27 -7.05
C VAL A 77 7.57 -5.73 -7.10
N SER A 78 8.31 -6.62 -6.44
CA SER A 78 7.96 -8.03 -6.29
C SER A 78 6.63 -8.21 -5.55
N MET A 79 6.38 -7.46 -4.48
CA MET A 79 5.12 -7.52 -3.73
C MET A 79 3.93 -7.02 -4.57
N ALA A 80 4.09 -5.90 -5.29
CA ALA A 80 3.04 -5.41 -6.17
C ALA A 80 2.73 -6.42 -7.30
N ALA A 81 3.76 -7.06 -7.87
CA ALA A 81 3.57 -8.13 -8.84
C ALA A 81 2.91 -9.37 -8.21
N ALA A 82 3.27 -9.72 -6.97
CA ALA A 82 2.69 -10.86 -6.26
C ALA A 82 1.17 -10.70 -6.05
N THR A 83 0.66 -9.47 -5.89
CA THR A 83 -0.80 -9.25 -5.78
C THR A 83 -1.55 -9.70 -7.04
N VAL A 84 -0.98 -9.52 -8.21
CA VAL A 84 -1.54 -10.03 -9.47
C VAL A 84 -1.51 -11.55 -9.49
N HIS A 85 -0.36 -12.16 -9.14
CA HIS A 85 -0.25 -13.62 -9.11
C HIS A 85 -1.20 -14.29 -8.13
N LEU A 86 -1.50 -13.64 -7.00
CA LEU A 86 -2.53 -14.15 -6.08
C LEU A 86 -3.92 -14.13 -6.72
N ALA A 87 -4.26 -13.08 -7.46
CA ALA A 87 -5.52 -13.02 -8.19
C ALA A 87 -5.60 -14.05 -9.33
N GLU A 88 -4.49 -14.27 -10.06
CA GLU A 88 -4.38 -15.31 -11.13
C GLU A 88 -4.55 -16.73 -10.62
N ARG A 89 -4.31 -16.99 -9.34
CA ARG A 89 -4.56 -18.32 -8.74
C ARG A 89 -6.05 -18.65 -8.63
N ILE A 90 -6.89 -17.64 -8.60
CA ILE A 90 -8.34 -17.76 -8.41
C ILE A 90 -9.09 -17.47 -9.70
N PHE A 91 -8.59 -16.54 -10.52
CA PHE A 91 -9.21 -16.13 -11.77
C PHE A 91 -8.30 -16.52 -12.95
N GLU A 92 -8.81 -17.31 -13.87
CA GLU A 92 -8.06 -17.70 -15.09
C GLU A 92 -7.70 -16.50 -15.98
N ASN A 93 -8.52 -15.44 -15.93
CA ASN A 93 -8.35 -14.28 -16.80
C ASN A 93 -8.63 -12.98 -16.04
N ILE A 94 -7.58 -12.22 -15.74
CA ILE A 94 -7.69 -10.92 -15.07
C ILE A 94 -8.38 -9.87 -15.95
N SER A 95 -8.33 -10.02 -17.27
CA SER A 95 -8.96 -9.06 -18.19
C SER A 95 -10.50 -9.07 -18.11
N GLU A 96 -11.09 -10.07 -17.51
CA GLU A 96 -12.53 -10.16 -17.26
C GLU A 96 -12.94 -9.59 -15.90
N GLN A 97 -11.96 -9.31 -15.03
CA GLN A 97 -12.20 -8.94 -13.64
C GLN A 97 -12.28 -7.42 -13.45
N LYS A 98 -13.03 -7.00 -12.46
CA LYS A 98 -13.11 -5.62 -11.99
C LYS A 98 -12.26 -5.48 -10.73
N VAL A 99 -11.32 -4.56 -10.75
CA VAL A 99 -10.35 -4.36 -9.66
C VAL A 99 -10.64 -3.06 -8.93
N LEU A 100 -10.75 -3.15 -7.61
CA LEU A 100 -10.89 -2.03 -6.70
C LEU A 100 -9.56 -1.82 -5.94
N PHE A 101 -9.03 -0.63 -6.02
CA PHE A 101 -7.92 -0.17 -5.19
C PHE A 101 -8.44 0.76 -4.09
N ILE A 102 -8.06 0.53 -2.84
CA ILE A 102 -8.43 1.35 -1.69
C ILE A 102 -7.17 2.06 -1.17
N GLY A 103 -7.19 3.38 -1.28
CA GLY A 103 -6.05 4.27 -1.05
C GLY A 103 -5.48 4.84 -2.35
N ALA A 104 -4.62 5.85 -2.24
CA ALA A 104 -3.94 6.50 -3.36
C ALA A 104 -2.48 6.80 -2.98
N GLY A 105 -1.82 5.84 -2.33
CA GLY A 105 -0.40 5.86 -1.98
C GLY A 105 0.46 5.12 -3.01
N GLU A 106 1.78 5.19 -2.84
CA GLU A 106 2.77 4.63 -3.77
C GLU A 106 2.59 3.11 -3.98
N MET A 107 2.26 2.36 -2.91
CA MET A 107 2.03 0.91 -3.03
C MET A 107 0.80 0.60 -3.89
N VAL A 108 -0.30 1.33 -3.67
CA VAL A 108 -1.52 1.20 -4.50
C VAL A 108 -1.23 1.54 -5.95
N GLU A 109 -0.45 2.59 -6.20
CA GLU A 109 -0.03 2.99 -7.54
C GLU A 109 0.77 1.89 -8.25
N LEU A 110 1.73 1.26 -7.53
CA LEU A 110 2.51 0.14 -8.07
C LEU A 110 1.61 -1.08 -8.37
N CYS A 111 0.73 -1.45 -7.45
CA CYS A 111 -0.22 -2.55 -7.68
C CYS A 111 -1.12 -2.24 -8.88
N ALA A 112 -1.65 -1.00 -8.98
CA ALA A 112 -2.49 -0.59 -10.08
C ALA A 112 -1.75 -0.65 -11.44
N ALA A 113 -0.47 -0.30 -11.49
CA ALA A 113 0.34 -0.42 -12.68
C ALA A 113 0.51 -1.89 -13.12
N HIS A 114 0.75 -2.82 -12.17
CA HIS A 114 0.86 -4.25 -12.49
C HIS A 114 -0.48 -4.84 -12.96
N PHE A 115 -1.59 -4.48 -12.32
CA PHE A 115 -2.92 -4.91 -12.77
C PHE A 115 -3.31 -4.29 -14.12
N ALA A 116 -3.00 -3.01 -14.35
CA ALA A 116 -3.27 -2.35 -15.63
C ALA A 116 -2.56 -3.02 -16.81
N ALA A 117 -1.36 -3.59 -16.60
CA ALA A 117 -0.66 -4.36 -17.61
C ALA A 117 -1.42 -5.65 -18.01
N GLN A 118 -2.29 -6.17 -17.15
CA GLN A 118 -3.17 -7.32 -17.44
C GLN A 118 -4.49 -6.91 -18.10
N GLN A 119 -4.70 -5.61 -18.35
CA GLN A 119 -5.88 -5.05 -18.99
C GLN A 119 -7.21 -5.50 -18.35
N PRO A 120 -7.41 -5.33 -17.03
CA PRO A 120 -8.63 -5.74 -16.37
C PRO A 120 -9.84 -5.02 -16.96
N LYS A 121 -11.01 -5.61 -16.82
CA LYS A 121 -12.27 -5.06 -17.33
C LYS A 121 -12.59 -3.65 -16.80
N ARG A 122 -12.19 -3.37 -15.56
CA ARG A 122 -12.33 -2.07 -14.92
C ARG A 122 -11.32 -1.90 -13.80
N ILE A 123 -10.77 -0.71 -13.68
CA ILE A 123 -9.99 -0.27 -12.51
C ILE A 123 -10.79 0.84 -11.83
N THR A 124 -10.97 0.75 -10.52
CA THR A 124 -11.57 1.81 -9.72
C THR A 124 -10.69 2.10 -8.52
N VAL A 125 -10.48 3.37 -8.19
CA VAL A 125 -9.72 3.80 -7.02
C VAL A 125 -10.67 4.44 -6.00
N ALA A 126 -10.79 3.86 -4.83
CA ALA A 126 -11.49 4.43 -3.70
C ALA A 126 -10.50 5.18 -2.79
N ASN A 127 -10.76 6.45 -2.52
CA ASN A 127 -9.90 7.22 -1.62
C ASN A 127 -10.71 8.23 -0.80
N ARG A 128 -10.21 8.56 0.41
CA ARG A 128 -10.84 9.57 1.28
C ARG A 128 -10.93 10.94 0.60
N THR A 129 -9.88 11.34 -0.08
CA THR A 129 -9.83 12.56 -0.90
C THR A 129 -10.08 12.14 -2.34
N LEU A 130 -11.25 12.49 -2.89
CA LEU A 130 -11.69 12.03 -4.21
C LEU A 130 -10.69 12.46 -5.31
N GLU A 131 -10.22 13.69 -5.27
CA GLU A 131 -9.29 14.27 -6.26
C GLU A 131 -7.97 13.46 -6.35
N ARG A 132 -7.49 12.91 -5.23
CA ARG A 132 -6.32 12.03 -5.23
C ARG A 132 -6.63 10.67 -5.87
N GLY A 133 -7.82 10.16 -5.63
CA GLY A 133 -8.32 8.96 -6.28
C GLY A 133 -8.43 9.14 -7.80
N GLU A 134 -9.02 10.25 -8.23
CA GLU A 134 -9.17 10.62 -9.65
C GLU A 134 -7.82 10.77 -10.34
N ALA A 135 -6.88 11.46 -9.71
CA ALA A 135 -5.53 11.64 -10.26
C ALA A 135 -4.80 10.31 -10.47
N LEU A 136 -4.97 9.34 -9.55
CA LEU A 136 -4.40 8.02 -9.71
C LEU A 136 -5.16 7.20 -10.75
N ALA A 137 -6.48 7.16 -10.70
CA ALA A 137 -7.32 6.39 -11.62
C ALA A 137 -7.13 6.83 -13.08
N ALA A 138 -7.00 8.13 -13.34
CA ALA A 138 -6.80 8.69 -14.68
C ALA A 138 -5.54 8.15 -15.37
N ARG A 139 -4.49 7.79 -14.63
CA ARG A 139 -3.26 7.20 -15.17
C ARG A 139 -3.47 5.81 -15.78
N PHE A 140 -4.54 5.13 -15.37
CA PHE A 140 -4.87 3.77 -15.80
C PHE A 140 -6.22 3.69 -16.52
N SER A 141 -6.74 4.84 -17.00
CA SER A 141 -8.05 4.94 -17.63
C SER A 141 -9.18 4.35 -16.78
N GLY A 142 -9.04 4.47 -15.46
CA GLY A 142 -9.96 3.96 -14.46
C GLY A 142 -10.89 5.04 -13.92
N ASP A 143 -11.79 4.62 -13.03
CA ASP A 143 -12.73 5.48 -12.33
C ASP A 143 -12.28 5.70 -10.87
N ALA A 144 -12.81 6.74 -10.24
CA ALA A 144 -12.62 6.97 -8.82
C ALA A 144 -13.96 6.98 -8.09
N MET A 145 -13.91 6.69 -6.79
CA MET A 145 -15.05 6.81 -5.87
C MET A 145 -14.59 7.22 -4.47
N ARG A 146 -15.51 7.66 -3.63
CA ARG A 146 -15.25 7.95 -2.22
C ARG A 146 -15.22 6.66 -1.40
N LEU A 147 -14.54 6.68 -0.24
CA LEU A 147 -14.49 5.50 0.65
C LEU A 147 -15.88 5.11 1.19
N ASP A 148 -16.77 6.07 1.41
CA ASP A 148 -18.12 5.83 1.92
C ASP A 148 -19.03 5.07 0.91
N GLU A 149 -18.69 5.09 -0.37
CA GLU A 149 -19.40 4.36 -1.42
C GLU A 149 -19.05 2.86 -1.47
N ILE A 150 -17.95 2.44 -0.83
CA ILE A 150 -17.49 1.04 -0.88
C ILE A 150 -18.57 0.08 -0.40
N GLY A 151 -19.29 0.44 0.68
CA GLY A 151 -20.30 -0.42 1.29
C GLY A 151 -21.43 -0.83 0.35
N GLU A 152 -21.81 0.02 -0.58
CA GLU A 152 -22.86 -0.22 -1.57
C GLU A 152 -22.32 -0.90 -2.83
N ARG A 153 -21.06 -0.64 -3.17
CA ARG A 153 -20.46 -1.02 -4.45
C ARG A 153 -19.50 -2.19 -4.38
N LEU A 154 -19.14 -2.69 -3.18
CA LEU A 154 -18.17 -3.77 -3.01
C LEU A 154 -18.51 -5.01 -3.84
N ALA A 155 -19.80 -5.33 -3.98
CA ALA A 155 -20.27 -6.44 -4.78
C ALA A 155 -19.95 -6.36 -6.28
N GLU A 156 -19.59 -5.17 -6.79
CA GLU A 156 -19.23 -4.98 -8.20
C GLU A 156 -17.83 -5.53 -8.55
N TYR A 157 -16.94 -5.71 -7.55
CA TYR A 157 -15.52 -5.96 -7.75
C TYR A 157 -15.15 -7.41 -7.44
N ASP A 158 -14.21 -7.93 -8.21
CA ASP A 158 -13.73 -9.31 -8.12
C ASP A 158 -12.39 -9.36 -7.35
N VAL A 159 -11.57 -8.34 -7.53
CA VAL A 159 -10.29 -8.18 -6.81
C VAL A 159 -10.29 -6.85 -6.06
N ILE A 160 -9.91 -6.87 -4.80
CA ILE A 160 -9.75 -5.70 -3.94
C ILE A 160 -8.31 -5.66 -3.43
N VAL A 161 -7.63 -4.53 -3.62
CA VAL A 161 -6.30 -4.29 -3.05
C VAL A 161 -6.36 -3.05 -2.17
N SER A 162 -6.08 -3.20 -0.89
CA SER A 162 -6.13 -2.10 0.07
C SER A 162 -4.76 -1.80 0.67
N CYS A 163 -4.43 -0.52 0.74
CA CYS A 163 -3.25 -0.01 1.44
C CYS A 163 -3.48 1.44 1.85
N THR A 164 -4.04 1.64 3.04
CA THR A 164 -4.28 2.97 3.60
C THR A 164 -3.56 3.15 4.94
N ALA A 165 -3.63 4.35 5.50
CA ALA A 165 -3.19 4.66 6.86
C ALA A 165 -4.40 4.79 7.80
N SER A 166 -5.48 4.07 7.55
CA SER A 166 -6.65 4.09 8.42
C SER A 166 -6.33 3.41 9.76
N PRO A 167 -6.70 4.02 10.90
CA PRO A 167 -6.52 3.36 12.20
C PRO A 167 -7.57 2.26 12.46
N LEU A 168 -8.61 2.18 11.63
CA LEU A 168 -9.70 1.21 11.75
C LEU A 168 -9.93 0.52 10.41
N PRO A 169 -10.40 -0.74 10.41
CA PRO A 169 -10.75 -1.44 9.18
C PRO A 169 -11.79 -0.67 8.35
N ILE A 170 -11.58 -0.67 7.04
CA ILE A 170 -12.48 -0.06 6.05
C ILE A 170 -13.51 -1.08 5.59
N ILE A 171 -13.10 -2.35 5.44
CA ILE A 171 -13.99 -3.44 5.07
C ILE A 171 -14.22 -4.34 6.28
N GLY A 172 -15.45 -4.31 6.81
CA GLY A 172 -15.89 -5.17 7.90
C GLY A 172 -16.58 -6.43 7.41
N LEU A 173 -16.66 -7.46 8.28
CA LEU A 173 -17.26 -8.75 8.00
C LEU A 173 -18.68 -8.62 7.41
N GLY A 174 -19.55 -7.83 8.05
CA GLY A 174 -20.92 -7.64 7.59
C GLY A 174 -21.03 -7.00 6.20
N MET A 175 -20.05 -6.16 5.81
CA MET A 175 -19.97 -5.60 4.46
C MET A 175 -19.62 -6.68 3.44
N ALA A 176 -18.63 -7.50 3.72
CA ALA A 176 -18.20 -8.60 2.87
C ALA A 176 -19.31 -9.64 2.69
N GLU A 177 -19.99 -10.03 3.75
CA GLU A 177 -21.14 -10.96 3.68
C GLU A 177 -22.27 -10.43 2.79
N ARG A 178 -22.62 -9.15 2.90
CA ARG A 178 -23.65 -8.54 2.02
C ARG A 178 -23.19 -8.55 0.56
N ALA A 179 -21.95 -8.20 0.31
CA ALA A 179 -21.38 -8.22 -1.03
C ALA A 179 -21.40 -9.64 -1.63
N LEU A 180 -21.00 -10.67 -0.89
CA LEU A 180 -21.01 -12.05 -1.35
C LEU A 180 -22.43 -12.52 -1.71
N ARG A 181 -23.42 -12.24 -0.86
CA ARG A 181 -24.83 -12.57 -1.17
C ARG A 181 -25.31 -11.89 -2.45
N ALA A 182 -25.00 -10.60 -2.63
CA ALA A 182 -25.35 -9.86 -3.85
C ALA A 182 -24.63 -10.42 -5.10
N ARG A 183 -23.42 -10.95 -4.93
CA ARG A 183 -22.64 -11.59 -5.99
C ARG A 183 -23.06 -13.03 -6.29
N ARG A 184 -24.03 -13.60 -5.57
CA ARG A 184 -24.41 -15.02 -5.65
C ARG A 184 -23.22 -15.94 -5.43
N HIS A 185 -22.41 -15.63 -4.41
CA HIS A 185 -21.24 -16.40 -4.02
C HIS A 185 -20.15 -16.55 -5.12
N ARG A 186 -20.05 -15.60 -6.05
CA ARG A 186 -18.90 -15.53 -6.94
C ARG A 186 -17.65 -15.18 -6.12
N PRO A 187 -16.51 -15.84 -6.37
CA PRO A 187 -15.31 -15.63 -5.58
C PRO A 187 -14.83 -14.18 -5.60
N MET A 188 -14.17 -13.78 -4.52
CA MET A 188 -13.59 -12.46 -4.34
C MET A 188 -12.19 -12.60 -3.77
N VAL A 189 -11.20 -11.97 -4.40
CA VAL A 189 -9.84 -11.88 -3.88
C VAL A 189 -9.67 -10.54 -3.19
N MET A 190 -9.20 -10.57 -1.96
CA MET A 190 -8.86 -9.38 -1.18
C MET A 190 -7.39 -9.44 -0.77
N VAL A 191 -6.64 -8.37 -1.02
CA VAL A 191 -5.24 -8.23 -0.62
C VAL A 191 -5.10 -7.01 0.27
N ASP A 192 -4.79 -7.24 1.54
CA ASP A 192 -4.60 -6.18 2.54
C ASP A 192 -3.12 -5.93 2.78
N LEU A 193 -2.62 -4.83 2.24
CA LEU A 193 -1.25 -4.37 2.37
C LEU A 193 -1.08 -3.29 3.45
N ALA A 194 -2.16 -2.97 4.18
CA ALA A 194 -2.16 -1.90 5.18
C ALA A 194 -1.63 -2.35 6.55
N VAL A 195 -1.05 -1.39 7.27
CA VAL A 195 -0.66 -1.52 8.68
C VAL A 195 -1.06 -0.22 9.40
N PRO A 196 -2.05 -0.26 10.31
CA PRO A 196 -2.92 -1.40 10.68
C PRO A 196 -3.76 -1.91 9.49
N ARG A 197 -4.37 -3.08 9.66
CA ARG A 197 -5.17 -3.71 8.61
C ARG A 197 -6.40 -2.92 8.23
N ASP A 198 -6.65 -2.81 6.92
CA ASP A 198 -7.84 -2.18 6.34
C ASP A 198 -9.04 -3.14 6.26
N ILE A 199 -8.79 -4.46 6.34
CA ILE A 199 -9.79 -5.52 6.17
C ILE A 199 -9.85 -6.35 7.45
N GLU A 200 -11.06 -6.55 7.99
CA GLU A 200 -11.25 -7.37 9.19
C GLU A 200 -10.79 -8.81 8.94
N PRO A 201 -9.94 -9.39 9.82
CA PRO A 201 -9.38 -10.73 9.61
C PRO A 201 -10.42 -11.85 9.63
N GLU A 202 -11.59 -11.64 10.24
CA GLU A 202 -12.71 -12.57 10.26
C GLU A 202 -13.25 -12.88 8.86
N ILE A 203 -13.03 -11.98 7.89
CA ILE A 203 -13.43 -12.14 6.48
C ILE A 203 -12.75 -13.36 5.86
N ALA A 204 -11.54 -13.74 6.31
CA ALA A 204 -10.85 -14.94 5.86
C ALA A 204 -11.62 -16.26 6.16
N LYS A 205 -12.65 -16.21 7.00
CA LYS A 205 -13.50 -17.38 7.31
C LYS A 205 -14.66 -17.57 6.32
N LEU A 206 -14.86 -16.63 5.40
CA LEU A 206 -15.90 -16.72 4.38
C LEU A 206 -15.42 -17.60 3.22
N ASP A 207 -16.19 -18.61 2.84
CA ASP A 207 -15.79 -19.65 1.86
C ASP A 207 -15.44 -19.09 0.48
N ASP A 208 -16.09 -17.98 0.07
CA ASP A 208 -15.91 -17.40 -1.26
C ASP A 208 -15.01 -16.16 -1.25
N VAL A 209 -14.26 -15.90 -0.17
CA VAL A 209 -13.27 -14.83 -0.06
C VAL A 209 -11.89 -15.41 0.14
N PHE A 210 -10.98 -15.01 -0.71
CA PHE A 210 -9.56 -15.31 -0.61
C PHE A 210 -8.85 -14.06 -0.09
N LEU A 211 -8.69 -13.97 1.24
CA LEU A 211 -8.02 -12.85 1.90
C LEU A 211 -6.53 -13.16 2.06
N TYR A 212 -5.70 -12.33 1.44
CA TYR A 212 -4.25 -12.33 1.59
C TYR A 212 -3.80 -11.06 2.29
N THR A 213 -2.72 -11.15 3.02
CA THR A 213 -2.16 -10.07 3.79
C THR A 213 -0.70 -9.83 3.41
N LEU A 214 -0.12 -8.76 3.94
CA LEU A 214 1.30 -8.46 3.75
C LEU A 214 2.21 -9.62 4.17
N ASP A 215 1.83 -10.35 5.24
CA ASP A 215 2.60 -11.48 5.75
C ASP A 215 2.62 -12.66 4.77
N ASP A 216 1.55 -12.85 4.00
CA ASP A 216 1.44 -13.92 2.99
C ASP A 216 2.28 -13.64 1.73
N LEU A 217 2.65 -12.38 1.49
CA LEU A 217 3.47 -11.96 0.36
C LEU A 217 4.98 -12.01 0.65
N GLY A 218 5.35 -12.11 1.92
CA GLY A 218 6.76 -12.16 2.37
C GLY A 218 7.31 -13.57 2.58
N ALA A 219 6.52 -14.62 2.33
CA ALA A 219 6.87 -16.01 2.59
C ALA A 219 7.55 -16.71 1.40
#